data_df5fe86cecc41bb7366d54f0a4f6c408
#
_entry.id   df5fe86cecc41bb7366d54f0a4f6c408
#
_cell.length_a   1.000
_cell.length_b   1.000
_cell.length_c   1.000
_cell.angle_alpha   90.00
_cell.angle_beta   90.00
_cell.angle_gamma   90.00
#
_symmetry.space_group_name_H-M   'P 1'
#
loop_
_entity.id
_entity.type
_entity.pdbx_description
1 polymer ?
#
loop_
_entity_poly.entity_id
_entity_poly.type
_entity_poly.pdbx_seq_one_letter_code
_entity_poly.pdbx_strand_id
1 'polypeptide(L)'
;MRNVQRILAATLVAALAQVPSPVQASVEWRGWDAGLEEARRLNRPILVDVYTQWCGWCKRMDRDVYSRPDVRDYLASKFVTIKIDAEAKTPAHYEGHDHTSRSLAALFRVTGYPTTLFLRPDGKHLVNVPGYVEADSFMHLLRYVGDGYLDRGVTWEDFRSEVKP
;
A
#
# COMPACT_ATOMS: atom_id res chain seq x y z
N MET A 1 -30.65 46.35 -60.38
CA MET A 1 -30.40 46.48 -58.94
C MET A 1 -30.61 45.11 -58.32
N ARG A 2 -29.53 44.38 -58.07
CA ARG A 2 -29.57 42.98 -57.56
C ARG A 2 -28.85 42.97 -56.22
N ASN A 3 -29.61 42.81 -55.14
CA ASN A 3 -29.13 42.65 -53.78
C ASN A 3 -28.54 41.22 -53.63
N VAL A 4 -27.26 41.14 -53.40
CA VAL A 4 -26.56 39.90 -53.05
C VAL A 4 -26.46 39.86 -51.52
N GLN A 5 -27.32 39.06 -50.91
CA GLN A 5 -27.36 38.80 -49.47
C GLN A 5 -26.26 37.78 -49.17
N ARG A 6 -25.17 38.21 -48.49
CA ARG A 6 -24.09 37.34 -48.02
C ARG A 6 -24.55 36.68 -46.71
N ILE A 7 -24.81 35.37 -46.79
CA ILE A 7 -25.05 34.53 -45.61
C ILE A 7 -23.69 34.16 -45.02
N LEU A 8 -23.35 34.73 -43.87
CA LEU A 8 -22.21 34.31 -43.05
C LEU A 8 -22.60 33.08 -42.26
N ALA A 9 -22.12 31.90 -42.67
CA ALA A 9 -22.23 30.69 -41.87
C ALA A 9 -21.18 30.70 -40.74
N ALA A 10 -21.62 30.93 -39.52
CA ALA A 10 -20.79 30.81 -38.34
C ALA A 10 -20.65 29.33 -37.98
N THR A 11 -19.49 28.76 -38.26
CA THR A 11 -19.12 27.41 -37.81
C THR A 11 -18.76 27.44 -36.32
N LEU A 12 -19.66 26.91 -35.50
CA LEU A 12 -19.44 26.72 -34.07
C LEU A 12 -18.50 25.49 -33.88
N VAL A 13 -17.23 25.73 -33.65
CA VAL A 13 -16.27 24.68 -33.28
C VAL A 13 -16.51 24.37 -31.80
N ALA A 14 -17.22 23.28 -31.51
CA ALA A 14 -17.35 22.76 -30.16
C ALA A 14 -16.01 22.17 -29.72
N ALA A 15 -15.26 22.87 -28.89
CA ALA A 15 -14.07 22.35 -28.22
C ALA A 15 -14.51 21.27 -27.23
N LEU A 16 -14.29 19.99 -27.57
CA LEU A 16 -14.42 18.87 -26.68
C LEU A 16 -13.33 19.00 -25.61
N ALA A 17 -13.69 19.48 -24.42
CA ALA A 17 -12.82 19.47 -23.27
C ALA A 17 -12.52 18.00 -22.91
N GLN A 18 -11.30 17.54 -23.18
CA GLN A 18 -10.81 16.24 -22.75
C GLN A 18 -10.69 16.28 -21.23
N VAL A 19 -11.65 15.65 -20.53
CA VAL A 19 -11.56 15.43 -19.10
C VAL A 19 -10.40 14.43 -18.90
N PRO A 20 -9.31 14.80 -18.21
CA PRO A 20 -8.23 13.85 -17.94
C PRO A 20 -8.81 12.69 -17.16
N SER A 21 -8.62 11.46 -17.65
CA SER A 21 -8.96 10.25 -16.90
C SER A 21 -8.22 10.29 -15.56
N PRO A 22 -8.89 10.00 -14.43
CA PRO A 22 -8.19 9.95 -13.15
C PRO A 22 -7.06 8.93 -13.26
N VAL A 23 -5.83 9.40 -13.09
CA VAL A 23 -4.67 8.51 -12.93
C VAL A 23 -5.00 7.63 -11.74
N GLN A 24 -5.16 6.34 -11.99
CA GLN A 24 -5.49 5.38 -10.94
C GLN A 24 -4.28 5.33 -10.00
N ALA A 25 -4.40 6.02 -8.85
CA ALA A 25 -3.34 6.08 -7.88
C ALA A 25 -2.96 4.65 -7.46
N SER A 26 -1.69 4.33 -7.41
CA SER A 26 -1.17 3.06 -6.88
C SER A 26 -0.73 3.23 -5.44
N VAL A 27 -0.53 2.13 -4.70
CA VAL A 27 0.14 2.19 -3.39
C VAL A 27 1.53 2.78 -3.59
N GLU A 28 1.87 3.77 -2.78
CA GLU A 28 3.18 4.43 -2.84
C GLU A 28 4.19 3.65 -2.00
N TRP A 29 4.94 2.76 -2.65
CA TRP A 29 5.92 1.92 -2.01
C TRP A 29 7.26 2.65 -1.78
N ARG A 30 7.76 2.61 -0.53
CA ARG A 30 9.07 3.14 -0.14
C ARG A 30 10.08 2.00 -0.02
N GLY A 31 11.35 2.35 -0.13
CA GLY A 31 12.43 1.51 0.37
C GLY A 31 12.48 1.50 1.89
N TRP A 32 13.23 0.57 2.47
CA TRP A 32 13.26 0.33 3.91
C TRP A 32 13.59 1.58 4.73
N ASP A 33 14.77 2.18 4.52
CA ASP A 33 15.24 3.29 5.36
C ASP A 33 14.36 4.53 5.24
N ALA A 34 13.96 4.88 4.00
CA ALA A 34 13.08 6.01 3.75
C ALA A 34 11.68 5.82 4.39
N GLY A 35 11.17 4.59 4.34
CA GLY A 35 9.89 4.25 4.99
C GLY A 35 9.96 4.34 6.50
N LEU A 36 11.03 3.85 7.13
CA LEU A 36 11.24 3.98 8.58
C LEU A 36 11.35 5.44 9.02
N GLU A 37 12.07 6.26 8.28
CA GLU A 37 12.20 7.70 8.56
C GLU A 37 10.84 8.39 8.45
N GLU A 38 10.11 8.15 7.37
CA GLU A 38 8.80 8.73 7.16
C GLU A 38 7.80 8.31 8.25
N ALA A 39 7.80 7.03 8.64
CA ALA A 39 6.91 6.51 9.67
C ALA A 39 7.14 7.18 11.03
N ARG A 40 8.39 7.38 11.42
CA ARG A 40 8.73 8.12 12.65
C ARG A 40 8.24 9.56 12.59
N ARG A 41 8.48 10.24 11.46
CA ARG A 41 8.06 11.64 11.26
C ARG A 41 6.54 11.82 11.31
N LEU A 42 5.80 10.89 10.69
CA LEU A 42 4.33 10.94 10.61
C LEU A 42 3.63 10.28 11.80
N ASN A 43 4.39 9.58 12.67
CA ASN A 43 3.87 8.73 13.75
C ASN A 43 2.80 7.74 13.24
N ARG A 44 3.09 7.06 12.11
CA ARG A 44 2.18 6.09 11.47
C ARG A 44 2.77 4.69 11.54
N PRO A 45 1.94 3.66 11.76
CA PRO A 45 2.38 2.27 11.65
C PRO A 45 2.87 1.98 10.23
N ILE A 46 3.71 0.96 10.12
CA ILE A 46 4.32 0.56 8.87
C ILE A 46 3.72 -0.77 8.42
N LEU A 47 3.38 -0.84 7.14
CA LEU A 47 3.13 -2.09 6.45
C LEU A 47 4.31 -2.38 5.53
N VAL A 48 4.94 -3.56 5.69
CA VAL A 48 6.01 -4.03 4.80
C VAL A 48 5.49 -5.20 3.98
N ASP A 49 5.47 -5.06 2.65
CA ASP A 49 5.25 -6.17 1.73
C ASP A 49 6.58 -6.83 1.39
N VAL A 50 6.76 -8.07 1.84
CA VAL A 50 7.95 -8.88 1.56
C VAL A 50 7.66 -9.85 0.44
N TYR A 51 8.35 -9.70 -0.68
CA TYR A 51 8.11 -10.44 -1.91
C TYR A 51 9.39 -11.00 -2.53
N THR A 52 9.24 -11.76 -3.60
CA THR A 52 10.32 -12.11 -4.54
C THR A 52 9.84 -11.94 -5.97
N GLN A 53 10.78 -11.76 -6.91
CA GLN A 53 10.46 -11.52 -8.33
C GLN A 53 9.69 -12.66 -9.00
N TRP A 54 9.92 -13.89 -8.59
CA TRP A 54 9.28 -15.10 -9.11
C TRP A 54 7.95 -15.44 -8.45
N CYS A 55 7.60 -14.78 -7.34
CA CYS A 55 6.43 -15.11 -6.52
C CYS A 55 5.09 -14.80 -7.24
N GLY A 56 4.40 -15.82 -7.70
CA GLY A 56 3.10 -15.68 -8.36
C GLY A 56 2.00 -15.13 -7.45
N TRP A 57 1.99 -15.55 -6.17
CA TRP A 57 1.04 -15.06 -5.17
C TRP A 57 1.28 -13.59 -4.78
N CYS A 58 2.53 -13.10 -4.83
CA CYS A 58 2.84 -11.69 -4.63
C CYS A 58 2.25 -10.84 -5.76
N LYS A 59 2.41 -11.29 -7.02
CA LYS A 59 1.79 -10.63 -8.18
C LYS A 59 0.27 -10.64 -8.10
N ARG A 60 -0.31 -11.70 -7.53
CA ARG A 60 -1.75 -11.76 -7.27
C ARG A 60 -2.17 -10.77 -6.18
N MET A 61 -1.39 -10.65 -5.10
CA MET A 61 -1.62 -9.66 -4.04
C MET A 61 -1.59 -8.24 -4.58
N ASP A 62 -0.62 -7.90 -5.43
CA ASP A 62 -0.53 -6.60 -6.10
C ASP A 62 -1.79 -6.32 -6.95
N ARG A 63 -2.23 -7.31 -7.73
CA ARG A 63 -3.34 -7.14 -8.68
C ARG A 63 -4.71 -7.14 -7.99
N ASP A 64 -4.95 -8.02 -7.02
CA ASP A 64 -6.29 -8.30 -6.49
C ASP A 64 -6.56 -7.60 -5.15
N VAL A 65 -5.51 -7.18 -4.43
CA VAL A 65 -5.61 -6.57 -3.10
C VAL A 65 -5.11 -5.13 -3.09
N TYR A 66 -3.83 -4.90 -3.40
CA TYR A 66 -3.24 -3.55 -3.33
C TYR A 66 -3.78 -2.60 -4.42
N SER A 67 -4.35 -3.11 -5.50
CA SER A 67 -5.00 -2.28 -6.54
C SER A 67 -6.40 -1.81 -6.14
N ARG A 68 -7.04 -2.42 -5.16
CA ARG A 68 -8.39 -2.03 -4.72
C ARG A 68 -8.39 -0.60 -4.16
N PRO A 69 -9.32 0.26 -4.59
CA PRO A 69 -9.37 1.65 -4.14
C PRO A 69 -9.48 1.80 -2.62
N ASP A 70 -10.34 1.00 -1.97
CA ASP A 70 -10.55 1.05 -0.52
C ASP A 70 -9.31 0.64 0.27
N VAL A 71 -8.61 -0.41 -0.16
CA VAL A 71 -7.34 -0.87 0.45
C VAL A 71 -6.26 0.21 0.29
N ARG A 72 -6.09 0.70 -0.93
CA ARG A 72 -5.10 1.72 -1.25
C ARG A 72 -5.32 3.00 -0.46
N ASP A 73 -6.57 3.50 -0.44
CA ASP A 73 -6.92 4.75 0.21
C ASP A 73 -6.76 4.64 1.74
N TYR A 74 -7.09 3.47 2.31
CA TYR A 74 -6.84 3.20 3.72
C TYR A 74 -5.35 3.14 4.04
N LEU A 75 -4.55 2.44 3.23
CA LEU A 75 -3.09 2.40 3.37
C LEU A 75 -2.50 3.82 3.31
N ALA A 76 -2.88 4.62 2.32
CA ALA A 76 -2.39 5.99 2.18
C ALA A 76 -2.74 6.88 3.37
N SER A 77 -3.90 6.65 4.01
CA SER A 77 -4.36 7.45 5.14
C SER A 77 -3.72 7.05 6.48
N LYS A 78 -3.44 5.75 6.70
CA LYS A 78 -3.09 5.21 8.01
C LYS A 78 -1.66 4.70 8.11
N PHE A 79 -1.06 4.23 7.03
CA PHE A 79 0.23 3.54 7.04
C PHE A 79 1.30 4.29 6.26
N VAL A 80 2.54 3.98 6.58
CA VAL A 80 3.65 4.10 5.65
C VAL A 80 3.90 2.71 5.05
N THR A 81 3.96 2.64 3.73
CA THR A 81 4.07 1.38 3.00
C THR A 81 5.49 1.17 2.48
N ILE A 82 6.10 0.06 2.85
CA ILE A 82 7.44 -0.38 2.45
C ILE A 82 7.31 -1.66 1.62
N LYS A 83 8.12 -1.79 0.57
CA LYS A 83 8.19 -3.02 -0.21
C LYS A 83 9.63 -3.48 -0.34
N ILE A 84 9.92 -4.73 0.04
CA ILE A 84 11.28 -5.29 -0.03
C ILE A 84 11.30 -6.62 -0.78
N ASP A 85 12.27 -6.76 -1.68
CA ASP A 85 12.58 -8.04 -2.32
C ASP A 85 13.48 -8.85 -1.38
N ALA A 86 12.95 -9.99 -0.89
CA ALA A 86 13.62 -10.84 0.08
C ALA A 86 14.91 -11.52 -0.47
N GLU A 87 15.15 -11.44 -1.76
CA GLU A 87 16.37 -11.98 -2.38
C GLU A 87 17.40 -10.89 -2.73
N ALA A 88 17.00 -9.61 -2.65
CA ALA A 88 17.85 -8.50 -3.00
C ALA A 88 18.91 -8.23 -1.91
N LYS A 89 20.06 -7.73 -2.36
CA LYS A 89 21.14 -7.21 -1.50
C LYS A 89 21.05 -5.69 -1.33
N THR A 90 19.84 -5.12 -1.46
CA THR A 90 19.61 -3.69 -1.24
C THR A 90 19.99 -3.34 0.19
N PRO A 91 20.89 -2.35 0.40
CA PRO A 91 21.27 -1.92 1.75
C PRO A 91 20.08 -1.43 2.56
N ALA A 92 20.11 -1.69 3.85
CA ALA A 92 19.09 -1.29 4.80
C ALA A 92 19.71 -1.15 6.19
N HIS A 93 19.20 -0.24 7.01
CA HIS A 93 19.65 -0.03 8.39
C HIS A 93 18.52 -0.34 9.36
N TYR A 94 18.79 -1.17 10.35
CA TYR A 94 17.80 -1.51 11.35
C TYR A 94 18.43 -1.73 12.73
N GLU A 95 17.88 -1.06 13.76
CA GLU A 95 18.37 -1.13 15.15
C GLU A 95 19.88 -0.87 15.30
N GLY A 96 20.41 0.07 14.48
CA GLY A 96 21.84 0.45 14.53
C GLY A 96 22.79 -0.51 13.81
N HIS A 97 22.27 -1.48 13.07
CA HIS A 97 23.04 -2.45 12.31
C HIS A 97 22.79 -2.34 10.80
N ASP A 98 23.82 -2.64 10.01
CA ASP A 98 23.74 -2.76 8.57
C ASP A 98 23.12 -4.11 8.18
N HIS A 99 22.13 -4.04 7.31
CA HIS A 99 21.42 -5.17 6.76
C HIS A 99 21.33 -5.09 5.22
N THR A 100 20.77 -6.12 4.65
CA THR A 100 20.24 -6.12 3.29
C THR A 100 18.77 -6.50 3.35
N SER A 101 17.98 -6.23 2.28
CA SER A 101 16.60 -6.72 2.19
C SER A 101 16.46 -8.20 2.50
N ARG A 102 17.42 -9.01 2.01
CA ARG A 102 17.48 -10.45 2.32
C ARG A 102 17.70 -10.73 3.80
N SER A 103 18.65 -10.08 4.45
CA SER A 103 18.93 -10.31 5.87
C SER A 103 17.82 -9.78 6.77
N LEU A 104 17.11 -8.71 6.36
CA LEU A 104 15.90 -8.24 7.05
C LEU A 104 14.77 -9.27 6.97
N ALA A 105 14.50 -9.86 5.79
CA ALA A 105 13.50 -10.91 5.67
C ALA A 105 13.81 -12.10 6.60
N ALA A 106 15.09 -12.51 6.70
CA ALA A 106 15.52 -13.55 7.63
C ALA A 106 15.36 -13.11 9.09
N LEU A 107 15.74 -11.88 9.45
CA LEU A 107 15.62 -11.31 10.80
C LEU A 107 14.15 -11.34 11.27
N PHE A 108 13.23 -10.95 10.41
CA PHE A 108 11.78 -11.00 10.67
C PHE A 108 11.18 -12.41 10.48
N ARG A 109 12.00 -13.44 10.31
CA ARG A 109 11.58 -14.85 10.18
C ARG A 109 10.55 -15.06 9.05
N VAL A 110 10.75 -14.39 7.94
CA VAL A 110 9.93 -14.60 6.73
C VAL A 110 10.33 -15.92 6.10
N THR A 111 9.40 -16.88 6.03
CA THR A 111 9.63 -18.23 5.52
C THR A 111 8.86 -18.54 4.25
N GLY A 112 8.05 -17.61 3.76
CA GLY A 112 7.25 -17.76 2.53
C GLY A 112 6.78 -16.41 1.99
N TYR A 113 6.28 -16.40 0.77
CA TYR A 113 5.88 -15.18 0.07
C TYR A 113 4.48 -15.27 -0.54
N PRO A 114 3.74 -14.13 -0.54
CA PRO A 114 4.05 -12.89 0.13
C PRO A 114 4.05 -13.04 1.65
N THR A 115 4.71 -12.16 2.39
CA THR A 115 4.48 -11.97 3.81
C THR A 115 4.32 -10.47 4.08
N THR A 116 3.22 -10.11 4.73
CA THR A 116 3.00 -8.74 5.21
C THR A 116 3.52 -8.62 6.65
N LEU A 117 4.45 -7.70 6.89
CA LEU A 117 4.88 -7.36 8.24
C LEU A 117 4.19 -6.07 8.66
N PHE A 118 3.79 -6.00 9.93
CA PHE A 118 3.37 -4.76 10.55
C PHE A 118 4.38 -4.35 11.60
N LEU A 119 4.79 -3.08 11.55
CA LEU A 119 5.72 -2.48 12.50
C LEU A 119 5.10 -1.23 13.12
N ARG A 120 5.56 -0.87 14.31
CA ARG A 120 5.25 0.41 14.95
C ARG A 120 5.92 1.57 14.21
N PRO A 121 5.50 2.82 14.48
CA PRO A 121 6.15 4.01 13.90
C PRO A 121 7.66 4.09 14.18
N ASP A 122 8.11 3.54 15.31
CA ASP A 122 9.53 3.48 15.68
C ASP A 122 10.31 2.33 15.00
N GLY A 123 9.62 1.50 14.21
CA GLY A 123 10.18 0.36 13.50
C GLY A 123 10.11 -0.96 14.28
N LYS A 124 9.63 -0.98 15.53
CA LYS A 124 9.50 -2.22 16.30
C LYS A 124 8.47 -3.14 15.67
N HIS A 125 8.84 -4.41 15.61
CA HIS A 125 7.99 -5.46 15.05
C HIS A 125 6.70 -5.65 15.86
N LEU A 126 5.56 -5.78 15.16
CA LEU A 126 4.25 -6.10 15.74
C LEU A 126 3.85 -7.54 15.41
N VAL A 127 3.67 -7.84 14.11
CA VAL A 127 3.17 -9.14 13.67
C VAL A 127 3.53 -9.41 12.21
N ASN A 128 3.69 -10.70 11.88
CA ASN A 128 3.79 -11.22 10.52
C ASN A 128 2.46 -11.84 10.11
N VAL A 129 2.04 -11.56 8.88
CA VAL A 129 0.91 -12.22 8.23
C VAL A 129 1.44 -12.93 6.99
N PRO A 130 1.72 -14.24 7.07
CA PRO A 130 2.28 -15.00 5.96
C PRO A 130 1.19 -15.35 4.94
N GLY A 131 1.58 -15.37 3.66
CA GLY A 131 0.75 -15.81 2.55
C GLY A 131 -0.17 -14.73 1.98
N TYR A 132 -0.87 -15.11 0.93
CA TYR A 132 -1.88 -14.30 0.28
C TYR A 132 -3.14 -14.17 1.17
N VAL A 133 -3.63 -12.96 1.30
CA VAL A 133 -4.87 -12.67 2.03
C VAL A 133 -5.86 -12.00 1.08
N GLU A 134 -7.08 -12.50 1.02
CA GLU A 134 -8.18 -11.91 0.25
C GLU A 134 -8.44 -10.46 0.70
N ALA A 135 -8.83 -9.59 -0.23
CA ALA A 135 -8.88 -8.15 0.00
C ALA A 135 -9.80 -7.73 1.17
N ASP A 136 -10.96 -8.37 1.34
CA ASP A 136 -11.88 -8.05 2.45
C ASP A 136 -11.28 -8.44 3.80
N SER A 137 -10.66 -9.62 3.88
CA SER A 137 -9.93 -10.06 5.07
C SER A 137 -8.73 -9.17 5.35
N PHE A 138 -8.05 -8.71 4.30
CA PHE A 138 -6.93 -7.80 4.42
C PHE A 138 -7.35 -6.43 4.96
N MET A 139 -8.51 -5.90 4.55
CA MET A 139 -9.08 -4.68 5.13
C MET A 139 -9.34 -4.81 6.63
N HIS A 140 -9.81 -5.97 7.10
CA HIS A 140 -9.97 -6.20 8.54
C HIS A 140 -8.61 -6.16 9.26
N LEU A 141 -7.57 -6.78 8.70
CA LEU A 141 -6.20 -6.72 9.26
C LEU A 141 -5.68 -5.28 9.29
N LEU A 142 -5.88 -4.52 8.22
CA LEU A 142 -5.48 -3.13 8.15
C LEU A 142 -6.15 -2.28 9.25
N ARG A 143 -7.46 -2.46 9.45
CA ARG A 143 -8.20 -1.75 10.51
C ARG A 143 -7.74 -2.18 11.90
N TYR A 144 -7.53 -3.46 12.11
CA TYR A 144 -7.07 -3.99 13.38
C TYR A 144 -5.75 -3.36 13.83
N VAL A 145 -4.80 -3.20 12.92
CA VAL A 145 -3.51 -2.55 13.20
C VAL A 145 -3.62 -1.03 13.10
N GLY A 146 -4.18 -0.51 12.00
CA GLY A 146 -4.17 0.92 11.67
C GLY A 146 -5.05 1.79 12.58
N ASP A 147 -6.10 1.22 13.17
CA ASP A 147 -6.93 1.89 14.17
C ASP A 147 -6.51 1.56 15.61
N GLY A 148 -5.36 0.87 15.77
CA GLY A 148 -4.69 0.65 17.05
C GLY A 148 -5.36 -0.39 17.97
N TYR A 149 -6.19 -1.29 17.46
CA TYR A 149 -6.80 -2.36 18.28
C TYR A 149 -5.73 -3.29 18.86
N LEU A 150 -4.75 -3.67 18.03
CA LEU A 150 -3.62 -4.50 18.47
C LEU A 150 -2.83 -3.83 19.61
N ASP A 151 -2.57 -2.53 19.51
CA ASP A 151 -1.83 -1.79 20.53
C ASP A 151 -2.60 -1.62 21.85
N ARG A 152 -3.94 -1.63 21.78
CA ARG A 152 -4.81 -1.61 22.97
C ARG A 152 -5.01 -2.97 23.60
N GLY A 153 -4.38 -4.02 23.05
CA GLY A 153 -4.52 -5.39 23.56
C GLY A 153 -5.87 -6.06 23.27
N VAL A 154 -6.65 -5.52 22.33
CA VAL A 154 -7.89 -6.17 21.86
C VAL A 154 -7.50 -7.42 21.09
N THR A 155 -8.11 -8.56 21.40
CA THR A 155 -7.82 -9.80 20.66
C THR A 155 -8.39 -9.73 19.24
N TRP A 156 -7.84 -10.53 18.32
CA TRP A 156 -8.35 -10.61 16.97
C TRP A 156 -9.80 -11.12 16.91
N GLU A 157 -10.13 -12.06 17.79
CA GLU A 157 -11.47 -12.63 17.94
C GLU A 157 -12.48 -11.58 18.40
N ASP A 158 -12.14 -10.79 19.43
CA ASP A 158 -12.99 -9.71 19.94
C ASP A 158 -13.21 -8.65 18.87
N PHE A 159 -12.11 -8.17 18.23
CA PHE A 159 -12.20 -7.23 17.12
C PHE A 159 -13.14 -7.74 16.01
N ARG A 160 -13.00 -8.99 15.58
CA ARG A 160 -13.86 -9.56 14.53
C ARG A 160 -15.32 -9.69 14.96
N SER A 161 -15.59 -9.85 16.24
CA SER A 161 -16.96 -9.92 16.74
C SER A 161 -17.67 -8.56 16.77
N GLU A 162 -16.91 -7.48 16.96
CA GLU A 162 -17.41 -6.10 16.97
C GLU A 162 -17.62 -5.55 15.56
N VAL A 163 -16.71 -5.86 14.64
CA VAL A 163 -16.75 -5.40 13.24
C VAL A 163 -17.45 -6.47 12.40
N LYS A 164 -18.79 -6.53 12.50
CA LYS A 164 -19.59 -7.34 11.57
C LYS A 164 -19.49 -6.76 10.15
N PRO A 165 -19.49 -7.66 9.11
CA PRO A 165 -19.43 -7.24 7.71
C PRO A 165 -20.64 -6.40 7.30
#